data_6d51054ed06c8f999a32dbf7855cf23c
#
_entry.id   6d51054ed06c8f999a32dbf7855cf23c
#
_cell.length_a   1.000
_cell.length_b   1.000
_cell.length_c   1.000
_cell.angle_alpha   90.00
_cell.angle_beta   90.00
_cell.angle_gamma   90.00
#
_symmetry.space_group_name_H-M   'P 1'
#
loop_
_entity.id
_entity.type
_entity.pdbx_description
1 polymer ?
#
loop_
_entity_poly.entity_id
_entity_poly.type
_entity_poly.pdbx_seq_one_letter_code
_entity_poly.pdbx_strand_id
1 'polypeptide(L)'
;MTQERFHELIHVVSDRLGAAAPPHELFAGGVEDWHTRARLAHFLAQTEEYHAEALELFLSVVGAEPNEELAQDVEEKVYAMQGLSALEAADKATQEAALEHINLAIECAESTDFLYKYILRGELWADRWNLMRKLRMTEEAEMEADERIAAFDGLAEAVPHNSYLYYGYRFKAHLAAERGVVLIAKDYMHMAIHAMEIPPAYEQGLADAFAATHENAPWILREIDRATPNPEGLHWDI
;
A
#
# COMPACT_ATOMS: atom_id res chain seq x y z
N MET A 1 16.49 -18.30 -10.03
CA MET A 1 17.56 -18.08 -9.01
C MET A 1 18.20 -19.40 -8.61
N THR A 2 19.53 -19.48 -8.46
CA THR A 2 20.21 -20.68 -7.95
C THR A 2 20.09 -20.76 -6.43
N GLN A 3 20.17 -21.99 -5.87
CA GLN A 3 20.12 -22.19 -4.42
C GLN A 3 21.29 -21.49 -3.70
N GLU A 4 22.47 -21.47 -4.31
CA GLU A 4 23.64 -20.77 -3.78
C GLU A 4 23.40 -19.26 -3.68
N ARG A 5 22.89 -18.64 -4.76
CA ARG A 5 22.55 -17.21 -4.77
C ARG A 5 21.45 -16.86 -3.76
N PHE A 6 20.45 -17.73 -3.60
CA PHE A 6 19.40 -17.56 -2.61
C PHE A 6 19.97 -17.51 -1.18
N HIS A 7 20.90 -18.40 -0.84
CA HIS A 7 21.55 -18.40 0.47
C HIS A 7 22.43 -17.16 0.69
N GLU A 8 23.16 -16.70 -0.35
CA GLU A 8 23.91 -15.45 -0.27
C GLU A 8 23.02 -14.25 0.06
N LEU A 9 21.86 -14.16 -0.60
CA LEU A 9 20.90 -13.08 -0.37
C LEU A 9 20.30 -13.11 1.04
N ILE A 10 20.05 -14.31 1.60
CA ILE A 10 19.65 -14.45 3.01
C ILE A 10 20.75 -13.89 3.92
N HIS A 11 22.02 -14.14 3.66
CA HIS A 11 23.11 -13.55 4.45
C HIS A 11 23.16 -12.03 4.34
N VAL A 12 22.98 -11.47 3.13
CA VAL A 12 22.91 -10.01 2.92
C VAL A 12 21.80 -9.38 3.74
N VAL A 13 20.59 -9.97 3.72
CA VAL A 13 19.46 -9.48 4.51
C VAL A 13 19.72 -9.65 6.00
N SER A 14 20.30 -10.78 6.40
CA SER A 14 20.65 -11.08 7.78
C SER A 14 21.61 -10.05 8.39
N ASP A 15 22.64 -9.71 7.64
CA ASP A 15 23.64 -8.71 8.06
C ASP A 15 23.00 -7.32 8.22
N ARG A 16 22.00 -6.98 7.42
CA ARG A 16 21.26 -5.72 7.51
C ARG A 16 20.32 -5.66 8.71
N LEU A 17 19.65 -6.77 9.01
CA LEU A 17 18.74 -6.85 10.15
C LEU A 17 19.47 -6.85 11.49
N GLY A 18 20.77 -7.11 11.48
CA GLY A 18 21.59 -7.16 12.68
C GLY A 18 21.21 -8.33 13.60
N ALA A 19 21.78 -8.34 14.81
CA ALA A 19 21.54 -9.39 15.79
C ALA A 19 20.13 -9.38 16.42
N ALA A 20 19.26 -8.45 16.01
CA ALA A 20 17.94 -8.26 16.61
C ALA A 20 16.84 -9.20 16.03
N ALA A 21 17.08 -9.82 14.87
CA ALA A 21 16.18 -10.82 14.31
C ALA A 21 16.99 -12.07 13.98
N PRO A 22 16.55 -13.29 14.38
CA PRO A 22 17.19 -14.51 13.93
C PRO A 22 16.81 -14.70 12.44
N PRO A 23 17.72 -14.43 11.50
CA PRO A 23 17.40 -14.44 10.08
C PRO A 23 16.98 -15.81 9.57
N HIS A 24 17.54 -16.86 10.18
CA HIS A 24 17.23 -18.24 9.85
C HIS A 24 15.79 -18.64 10.18
N GLU A 25 15.12 -18.04 11.17
CA GLU A 25 13.71 -18.35 11.47
C GLU A 25 12.77 -17.76 10.41
N LEU A 26 13.05 -16.55 9.92
CA LEU A 26 12.28 -15.91 8.86
C LEU A 26 12.40 -16.64 7.52
N PHE A 27 13.52 -17.34 7.30
CA PHE A 27 13.87 -17.99 6.04
C PHE A 27 14.01 -19.52 6.17
N ALA A 28 13.46 -20.11 7.24
CA ALA A 28 13.61 -21.54 7.55
C ALA A 28 13.01 -22.49 6.48
N GLY A 29 12.03 -22.02 5.70
CA GLY A 29 11.39 -22.82 4.64
C GLY A 29 12.29 -23.04 3.41
N GLY A 30 13.37 -22.25 3.28
CA GLY A 30 14.30 -22.37 2.15
C GLY A 30 13.73 -21.91 0.81
N VAL A 31 14.46 -22.22 -0.28
CA VAL A 31 14.15 -21.74 -1.63
C VAL A 31 12.85 -22.30 -2.21
N GLU A 32 12.39 -23.45 -1.77
CA GLU A 32 11.17 -24.09 -2.27
C GLU A 32 9.90 -23.51 -1.60
N ASP A 33 10.04 -22.92 -0.43
CA ASP A 33 8.94 -22.31 0.30
C ASP A 33 8.61 -20.91 -0.25
N TRP A 34 7.37 -20.73 -0.70
CA TRP A 34 6.94 -19.45 -1.28
C TRP A 34 6.89 -18.30 -0.25
N HIS A 35 6.59 -18.60 1.02
CA HIS A 35 6.61 -17.61 2.10
C HIS A 35 8.03 -17.05 2.30
N THR A 36 9.01 -17.95 2.32
CA THR A 36 10.41 -17.58 2.42
C THR A 36 10.85 -16.72 1.25
N ARG A 37 10.43 -17.05 0.02
CA ARG A 37 10.71 -16.23 -1.17
C ARG A 37 10.04 -14.86 -1.10
N ALA A 38 8.78 -14.79 -0.69
CA ALA A 38 8.05 -13.53 -0.54
C ALA A 38 8.72 -12.60 0.48
N ARG A 39 9.07 -13.12 1.65
CA ARG A 39 9.77 -12.35 2.70
C ARG A 39 11.13 -11.85 2.24
N LEU A 40 11.93 -12.72 1.62
CA LEU A 40 13.24 -12.33 1.11
C LEU A 40 13.11 -11.23 0.04
N ALA A 41 12.15 -11.35 -0.89
CA ALA A 41 11.88 -10.35 -1.89
C ALA A 41 11.55 -8.98 -1.28
N HIS A 42 10.72 -8.94 -0.22
CA HIS A 42 10.39 -7.71 0.49
C HIS A 42 11.61 -6.99 1.06
N PHE A 43 12.50 -7.73 1.71
CA PHE A 43 13.73 -7.13 2.25
C PHE A 43 14.66 -6.63 1.15
N LEU A 44 14.78 -7.37 0.05
CA LEU A 44 15.61 -6.99 -1.08
C LEU A 44 15.05 -5.78 -1.84
N ALA A 45 13.73 -5.69 -1.98
CA ALA A 45 13.06 -4.58 -2.66
C ALA A 45 13.30 -3.20 -2.02
N GLN A 46 13.73 -3.16 -0.74
CA GLN A 46 14.09 -1.93 -0.05
C GLN A 46 15.39 -1.28 -0.56
N THR A 47 16.14 -1.97 -1.42
CA THR A 47 17.43 -1.51 -1.90
C THR A 47 17.54 -1.70 -3.40
N GLU A 48 17.74 -0.61 -4.12
CA GLU A 48 17.79 -0.58 -5.60
C GLU A 48 18.77 -1.61 -6.20
N GLU A 49 19.92 -1.85 -5.54
CA GLU A 49 20.91 -2.84 -5.96
C GLU A 49 20.33 -4.25 -6.14
N TYR A 50 19.27 -4.61 -5.38
CA TYR A 50 18.67 -5.95 -5.37
C TYR A 50 17.28 -6.00 -6.00
N HIS A 51 16.84 -4.94 -6.69
CA HIS A 51 15.53 -4.91 -7.31
C HIS A 51 15.32 -6.04 -8.34
N ALA A 52 16.38 -6.45 -9.05
CA ALA A 52 16.30 -7.53 -10.03
C ALA A 52 16.02 -8.89 -9.36
N GLU A 53 16.72 -9.19 -8.27
CA GLU A 53 16.52 -10.40 -7.48
C GLU A 53 15.17 -10.38 -6.76
N ALA A 54 14.77 -9.23 -6.21
CA ALA A 54 13.45 -9.05 -5.60
C ALA A 54 12.33 -9.32 -6.62
N LEU A 55 12.44 -8.78 -7.82
CA LEU A 55 11.50 -8.99 -8.91
C LEU A 55 11.40 -10.47 -9.30
N GLU A 56 12.53 -11.18 -9.46
CA GLU A 56 12.56 -12.61 -9.76
C GLU A 56 11.86 -13.43 -8.68
N LEU A 57 12.12 -13.12 -7.39
CA LEU A 57 11.49 -13.80 -6.27
C LEU A 57 9.99 -13.54 -6.20
N PHE A 58 9.55 -12.28 -6.34
CA PHE A 58 8.13 -11.96 -6.36
C PHE A 58 7.39 -12.65 -7.52
N LEU A 59 7.97 -12.63 -8.73
CA LEU A 59 7.40 -13.35 -9.88
C LEU A 59 7.25 -14.85 -9.61
N SER A 60 8.19 -15.44 -8.87
CA SER A 60 8.13 -16.87 -8.53
C SER A 60 6.99 -17.24 -7.57
N VAL A 61 6.35 -16.26 -6.92
CA VAL A 61 5.25 -16.46 -5.97
C VAL A 61 3.88 -16.03 -6.52
N VAL A 62 3.81 -15.52 -7.75
CA VAL A 62 2.53 -15.11 -8.36
C VAL A 62 1.50 -16.23 -8.34
N GLY A 63 1.90 -17.45 -8.71
CA GLY A 63 1.03 -18.63 -8.75
C GLY A 63 0.85 -19.35 -7.41
N ALA A 64 1.41 -18.84 -6.30
CA ALA A 64 1.22 -19.46 -5.00
C ALA A 64 -0.22 -19.22 -4.50
N GLU A 65 -0.84 -20.27 -3.98
CA GLU A 65 -2.18 -20.20 -3.39
C GLU A 65 -2.06 -20.09 -1.86
N PRO A 66 -2.48 -18.97 -1.26
CA PRO A 66 -2.49 -18.82 0.18
C PRO A 66 -3.60 -19.68 0.80
N ASN A 67 -3.41 -20.15 2.01
CA ASN A 67 -4.51 -20.71 2.78
C ASN A 67 -5.39 -19.56 3.30
N GLU A 68 -6.57 -19.39 2.72
CA GLU A 68 -7.51 -18.31 3.03
C GLU A 68 -8.02 -18.35 4.49
N GLU A 69 -7.87 -19.47 5.19
CA GLU A 69 -8.20 -19.61 6.61
C GLU A 69 -7.08 -19.04 7.52
N LEU A 70 -5.89 -18.78 6.97
CA LEU A 70 -4.73 -18.29 7.69
C LEU A 70 -4.44 -16.83 7.31
N ALA A 71 -4.69 -15.90 8.24
CA ALA A 71 -4.43 -14.48 8.04
C ALA A 71 -3.02 -14.19 7.51
N GLN A 72 -2.02 -14.87 8.06
CA GLN A 72 -0.63 -14.68 7.69
C GLN A 72 -0.35 -15.05 6.23
N ASP A 73 -0.92 -16.14 5.72
CA ASP A 73 -0.73 -16.59 4.34
C ASP A 73 -1.31 -15.57 3.35
N VAL A 74 -2.53 -15.09 3.64
CA VAL A 74 -3.18 -14.08 2.83
C VAL A 74 -2.38 -12.77 2.84
N GLU A 75 -1.94 -12.34 4.02
CA GLU A 75 -1.15 -11.12 4.19
C GLU A 75 0.17 -11.17 3.42
N GLU A 76 0.91 -12.26 3.53
CA GLU A 76 2.18 -12.44 2.80
C GLU A 76 1.95 -12.45 1.28
N LYS A 77 0.86 -13.06 0.80
CA LYS A 77 0.51 -13.03 -0.62
C LYS A 77 0.18 -11.63 -1.09
N VAL A 78 -0.65 -10.91 -0.35
CA VAL A 78 -1.03 -9.53 -0.68
C VAL A 78 0.20 -8.63 -0.76
N TYR A 79 1.06 -8.66 0.26
CA TYR A 79 2.29 -7.87 0.27
C TYR A 79 3.25 -8.26 -0.86
N ALA A 80 3.34 -9.56 -1.19
CA ALA A 80 4.17 -9.98 -2.30
C ALA A 80 3.68 -9.41 -3.64
N MET A 81 2.37 -9.41 -3.88
CA MET A 81 1.79 -8.84 -5.11
C MET A 81 1.87 -7.32 -5.15
N GLN A 82 1.67 -6.65 -4.01
CA GLN A 82 1.87 -5.20 -3.89
C GLN A 82 3.33 -4.81 -4.15
N GLY A 83 4.29 -5.54 -3.56
CA GLY A 83 5.71 -5.31 -3.76
C GLY A 83 6.16 -5.52 -5.20
N LEU A 84 5.65 -6.56 -5.85
CA LEU A 84 5.85 -6.83 -7.27
C LEU A 84 5.34 -5.68 -8.13
N SER A 85 4.09 -5.28 -7.92
CA SER A 85 3.47 -4.16 -8.63
C SER A 85 4.28 -2.86 -8.45
N ALA A 86 4.76 -2.58 -7.24
CA ALA A 86 5.55 -1.38 -6.97
C ALA A 86 6.88 -1.35 -7.75
N LEU A 87 7.58 -2.49 -7.85
CA LEU A 87 8.82 -2.60 -8.64
C LEU A 87 8.55 -2.44 -10.13
N GLU A 88 7.52 -3.12 -10.66
CA GLU A 88 7.16 -3.03 -12.08
C GLU A 88 6.62 -1.65 -12.47
N ALA A 89 5.95 -0.94 -11.55
CA ALA A 89 5.44 0.41 -11.77
C ALA A 89 6.56 1.46 -11.98
N ALA A 90 7.79 1.14 -11.62
CA ALA A 90 8.95 2.00 -11.82
C ALA A 90 9.41 2.04 -13.30
N ASP A 91 9.20 0.94 -14.05
CA ASP A 91 9.53 0.88 -15.47
C ASP A 91 8.27 0.98 -16.33
N LYS A 92 8.28 1.92 -17.26
CA LYS A 92 7.16 2.15 -18.18
C LYS A 92 6.78 0.91 -19.00
N ALA A 93 7.73 0.03 -19.29
CA ALA A 93 7.49 -1.18 -20.07
C ALA A 93 6.69 -2.25 -19.30
N THR A 94 6.68 -2.19 -17.96
CA THR A 94 6.05 -3.17 -17.06
C THR A 94 4.84 -2.62 -16.32
N GLN A 95 4.42 -1.35 -16.56
CA GLN A 95 3.29 -0.74 -15.85
C GLN A 95 1.96 -1.46 -16.08
N GLU A 96 1.73 -2.09 -17.22
CA GLU A 96 0.53 -2.90 -17.45
C GLU A 96 0.54 -4.17 -16.59
N ALA A 97 1.69 -4.86 -16.49
CA ALA A 97 1.86 -6.00 -15.60
C ALA A 97 1.71 -5.60 -14.13
N ALA A 98 2.24 -4.44 -13.75
CA ALA A 98 2.05 -3.88 -12.42
C ALA A 98 0.55 -3.72 -12.07
N LEU A 99 -0.28 -3.28 -13.03
CA LEU A 99 -1.72 -3.15 -12.84
C LEU A 99 -2.39 -4.52 -12.65
N GLU A 100 -1.95 -5.55 -13.35
CA GLU A 100 -2.43 -6.92 -13.15
C GLU A 100 -2.08 -7.43 -11.75
N HIS A 101 -0.85 -7.21 -11.29
CA HIS A 101 -0.40 -7.69 -9.99
C HIS A 101 -1.05 -6.94 -8.81
N ILE A 102 -1.30 -5.64 -8.93
CA ILE A 102 -2.05 -4.93 -7.87
C ILE A 102 -3.52 -5.39 -7.82
N ASN A 103 -4.13 -5.75 -8.95
CA ASN A 103 -5.47 -6.33 -8.98
C ASN A 103 -5.50 -7.69 -8.27
N LEU A 104 -4.49 -8.55 -8.46
CA LEU A 104 -4.36 -9.82 -7.73
C LEU A 104 -4.22 -9.58 -6.22
N ALA A 105 -3.47 -8.55 -5.80
CA ALA A 105 -3.36 -8.19 -4.39
C ALA A 105 -4.72 -7.77 -3.81
N ILE A 106 -5.48 -6.95 -4.54
CA ILE A 106 -6.82 -6.51 -4.13
C ILE A 106 -7.77 -7.71 -4.03
N GLU A 107 -7.82 -8.55 -5.05
CA GLU A 107 -8.67 -9.76 -5.06
C GLU A 107 -8.38 -10.66 -3.86
N CYS A 108 -7.10 -10.94 -3.61
CA CYS A 108 -6.68 -11.74 -2.47
C CYS A 108 -7.05 -11.07 -1.13
N ALA A 109 -6.87 -9.76 -0.98
CA ALA A 109 -7.24 -9.04 0.23
C ALA A 109 -8.76 -9.02 0.44
N GLU A 110 -9.56 -8.98 -0.61
CA GLU A 110 -11.01 -8.94 -0.56
C GLU A 110 -11.66 -10.32 -0.33
N SER A 111 -10.90 -11.42 -0.50
CA SER A 111 -11.41 -12.79 -0.30
C SER A 111 -11.59 -13.18 1.18
N THR A 112 -11.07 -12.39 2.14
CA THR A 112 -11.04 -12.74 3.56
C THR A 112 -11.70 -11.70 4.45
N ASP A 113 -11.98 -12.05 5.73
CA ASP A 113 -12.63 -11.18 6.72
C ASP A 113 -11.71 -10.72 7.86
N PHE A 114 -10.40 -10.73 7.69
CA PHE A 114 -9.46 -10.26 8.69
C PHE A 114 -9.51 -8.74 8.89
N LEU A 115 -9.48 -8.28 10.12
CA LEU A 115 -9.74 -6.89 10.48
C LEU A 115 -8.75 -5.89 9.87
N TYR A 116 -7.42 -6.18 9.94
CA TYR A 116 -6.39 -5.28 9.41
C TYR A 116 -6.45 -5.08 7.89
N LYS A 117 -7.11 -5.97 7.15
CA LYS A 117 -7.30 -5.82 5.70
C LYS A 117 -8.02 -4.53 5.29
N TYR A 118 -8.84 -3.96 6.19
CA TYR A 118 -9.49 -2.68 5.90
C TYR A 118 -8.50 -1.53 5.72
N ILE A 119 -7.33 -1.57 6.39
CA ILE A 119 -6.24 -0.61 6.19
C ILE A 119 -5.57 -0.91 4.86
N LEU A 120 -5.12 -2.14 4.70
CA LEU A 120 -4.37 -2.60 3.54
C LEU A 120 -5.18 -2.45 2.24
N ARG A 121 -6.47 -2.77 2.27
CA ARG A 121 -7.35 -2.61 1.10
C ARG A 121 -7.40 -1.18 0.59
N GLY A 122 -7.55 -0.20 1.46
CA GLY A 122 -7.55 1.21 1.05
C GLY A 122 -6.23 1.61 0.40
N GLU A 123 -5.11 1.14 0.94
CA GLU A 123 -3.77 1.38 0.39
C GLU A 123 -3.62 0.74 -1.00
N LEU A 124 -4.02 -0.52 -1.17
CA LEU A 124 -3.97 -1.22 -2.45
C LEU A 124 -4.77 -0.50 -3.55
N TRP A 125 -5.95 0.00 -3.20
CA TRP A 125 -6.75 0.79 -4.14
C TRP A 125 -6.07 2.12 -4.50
N ALA A 126 -5.43 2.78 -3.55
CA ALA A 126 -4.66 3.99 -3.83
C ALA A 126 -3.49 3.70 -4.78
N ASP A 127 -2.77 2.60 -4.57
CA ASP A 127 -1.67 2.17 -5.45
C ASP A 127 -2.20 1.88 -6.87
N ARG A 128 -3.33 1.19 -6.99
CA ARG A 128 -4.01 0.93 -8.26
C ARG A 128 -4.36 2.23 -8.97
N TRP A 129 -5.05 3.17 -8.32
CA TRP A 129 -5.43 4.44 -8.94
C TRP A 129 -4.22 5.26 -9.37
N ASN A 130 -3.16 5.29 -8.58
CA ASN A 130 -1.92 5.97 -8.93
C ASN A 130 -1.25 5.34 -10.15
N LEU A 131 -1.31 4.01 -10.28
CA LEU A 131 -0.79 3.29 -11.44
C LEU A 131 -1.66 3.53 -12.70
N MET A 132 -2.98 3.51 -12.56
CA MET A 132 -3.89 3.88 -13.65
C MET A 132 -3.59 5.29 -14.17
N ARG A 133 -3.26 6.26 -13.29
CA ARG A 133 -2.83 7.61 -13.72
C ARG A 133 -1.54 7.57 -14.53
N LYS A 134 -0.56 6.77 -14.13
CA LYS A 134 0.69 6.59 -14.92
C LYS A 134 0.38 6.03 -16.31
N LEU A 135 -0.61 5.16 -16.42
CA LEU A 135 -1.13 4.58 -17.66
C LEU A 135 -2.09 5.51 -18.44
N ARG A 136 -2.29 6.75 -17.99
CA ARG A 136 -3.20 7.76 -18.57
C ARG A 136 -4.68 7.41 -18.47
N MET A 137 -5.06 6.58 -17.54
CA MET A 137 -6.45 6.20 -17.21
C MET A 137 -6.95 7.02 -16.01
N THR A 138 -6.74 8.34 -16.04
CA THR A 138 -7.02 9.21 -14.88
C THR A 138 -8.53 9.34 -14.63
N GLU A 139 -9.33 9.39 -15.67
CA GLU A 139 -10.80 9.52 -15.55
C GLU A 139 -11.40 8.25 -14.96
N GLU A 140 -10.93 7.08 -15.40
CA GLU A 140 -11.35 5.79 -14.87
C GLU A 140 -10.93 5.63 -13.41
N ALA A 141 -9.70 6.03 -13.05
CA ALA A 141 -9.23 5.99 -11.67
C ALA A 141 -10.05 6.92 -10.75
N GLU A 142 -10.43 8.11 -11.24
CA GLU A 142 -11.27 9.05 -10.49
C GLU A 142 -12.69 8.50 -10.30
N MET A 143 -13.26 7.88 -11.32
CA MET A 143 -14.57 7.25 -11.24
C MET A 143 -14.59 6.08 -10.24
N GLU A 144 -13.59 5.20 -10.27
CA GLU A 144 -13.46 4.12 -9.31
C GLU A 144 -13.30 4.65 -7.86
N ALA A 145 -12.53 5.72 -7.67
CA ALA A 145 -12.39 6.35 -6.36
C ALA A 145 -13.71 6.93 -5.86
N ASP A 146 -14.49 7.58 -6.73
CA ASP A 146 -15.83 8.08 -6.39
C ASP A 146 -16.81 6.96 -6.02
N GLU A 147 -16.80 5.86 -6.75
CA GLU A 147 -17.62 4.67 -6.46
C GLU A 147 -17.26 4.08 -5.09
N ARG A 148 -15.96 3.96 -4.78
CA ARG A 148 -15.51 3.46 -3.47
C ARG A 148 -15.88 4.42 -2.33
N ILE A 149 -15.68 5.71 -2.50
CA ILE A 149 -16.12 6.72 -1.53
C ILE A 149 -17.62 6.59 -1.29
N ALA A 150 -18.44 6.56 -2.33
CA ALA A 150 -19.88 6.46 -2.21
C ALA A 150 -20.33 5.16 -1.52
N ALA A 151 -19.64 4.04 -1.76
CA ALA A 151 -19.96 2.77 -1.15
C ALA A 151 -19.68 2.74 0.37
N PHE A 152 -18.66 3.47 0.83
CA PHE A 152 -18.21 3.42 2.22
C PHE A 152 -18.60 4.64 3.06
N ASP A 153 -18.94 5.78 2.45
CA ASP A 153 -19.35 6.99 3.18
C ASP A 153 -20.57 6.74 4.07
N GLY A 154 -21.53 5.97 3.57
CA GLY A 154 -22.74 5.58 4.35
C GLY A 154 -22.48 4.49 5.41
N LEU A 155 -21.31 3.84 5.41
CA LEU A 155 -20.93 2.76 6.31
C LEU A 155 -19.90 3.20 7.36
N ALA A 156 -19.53 4.47 7.40
CA ALA A 156 -18.46 5.01 8.25
C ALA A 156 -18.64 4.66 9.74
N GLU A 157 -19.87 4.57 10.23
CA GLU A 157 -20.17 4.19 11.62
C GLU A 157 -20.05 2.66 11.86
N ALA A 158 -20.18 1.85 10.81
CA ALA A 158 -20.18 0.40 10.90
C ALA A 158 -18.80 -0.22 10.65
N VAL A 159 -17.92 0.51 9.98
CA VAL A 159 -16.56 0.06 9.66
C VAL A 159 -15.59 0.73 10.64
N PRO A 160 -14.79 -0.03 11.40
CA PRO A 160 -13.84 0.48 12.40
C PRO A 160 -12.89 1.54 11.86
N HIS A 161 -12.66 1.48 10.59
CA HIS A 161 -11.61 2.22 9.95
C HIS A 161 -11.90 2.31 8.49
N ASN A 162 -12.17 3.50 8.07
CA ASN A 162 -12.49 3.74 6.70
C ASN A 162 -11.27 4.14 5.87
N SER A 163 -10.32 3.21 5.75
CA SER A 163 -9.16 3.43 4.88
C SER A 163 -9.55 3.69 3.42
N TYR A 164 -10.67 3.15 2.96
CA TYR A 164 -11.19 3.46 1.63
C TYR A 164 -11.54 4.93 1.49
N LEU A 165 -12.21 5.53 2.48
CA LEU A 165 -12.51 6.96 2.48
C LEU A 165 -11.23 7.79 2.58
N TYR A 166 -10.31 7.43 3.49
CA TYR A 166 -9.05 8.12 3.64
C TYR A 166 -8.27 8.16 2.32
N TYR A 167 -8.00 7.01 1.74
CA TYR A 167 -7.21 6.94 0.51
C TYR A 167 -7.96 7.47 -0.70
N GLY A 168 -9.28 7.29 -0.77
CA GLY A 168 -10.12 7.85 -1.82
C GLY A 168 -10.11 9.39 -1.82
N TYR A 169 -10.37 10.00 -0.67
CA TYR A 169 -10.32 11.46 -0.56
C TYR A 169 -8.90 12.01 -0.74
N ARG A 170 -7.87 11.33 -0.24
CA ARG A 170 -6.48 11.71 -0.46
C ARG A 170 -6.13 11.68 -1.97
N PHE A 171 -6.55 10.64 -2.69
CA PHE A 171 -6.36 10.56 -4.13
C PHE A 171 -7.04 11.73 -4.86
N LYS A 172 -8.29 12.06 -4.53
CA LYS A 172 -9.00 13.21 -5.09
C LYS A 172 -8.36 14.53 -4.72
N ALA A 173 -7.81 14.67 -3.51
CA ALA A 173 -7.06 15.85 -3.11
C ALA A 173 -5.84 16.07 -4.01
N HIS A 174 -5.06 15.02 -4.27
CA HIS A 174 -3.93 15.12 -5.19
C HIS A 174 -4.35 15.49 -6.62
N LEU A 175 -5.43 14.90 -7.15
CA LEU A 175 -5.95 15.27 -8.47
C LEU A 175 -6.41 16.74 -8.55
N ALA A 176 -7.11 17.22 -7.52
CA ALA A 176 -7.55 18.61 -7.44
C ALA A 176 -6.35 19.56 -7.36
N ALA A 177 -5.32 19.21 -6.58
CA ALA A 177 -4.08 19.98 -6.48
C ALA A 177 -3.35 20.08 -7.84
N GLU A 178 -3.23 18.98 -8.56
CA GLU A 178 -2.62 18.94 -9.90
C GLU A 178 -3.39 19.80 -10.92
N ARG A 179 -4.72 19.88 -10.77
CA ARG A 179 -5.59 20.74 -11.58
C ARG A 179 -5.57 22.20 -11.14
N GLY A 180 -4.82 22.53 -10.07
CA GLY A 180 -4.72 23.90 -9.52
C GLY A 180 -5.95 24.35 -8.74
N VAL A 181 -6.83 23.43 -8.33
CA VAL A 181 -8.06 23.74 -7.59
C VAL A 181 -7.82 23.58 -6.08
N VAL A 182 -7.05 24.51 -5.51
CA VAL A 182 -6.49 24.47 -4.15
C VAL A 182 -7.59 24.24 -3.07
N LEU A 183 -8.70 24.98 -3.14
CA LEU A 183 -9.75 24.90 -2.12
C LEU A 183 -10.39 23.49 -2.10
N ILE A 184 -10.65 22.91 -3.27
CA ILE A 184 -11.20 21.55 -3.36
C ILE A 184 -10.17 20.52 -2.88
N ALA A 185 -8.89 20.70 -3.20
CA ALA A 185 -7.83 19.83 -2.68
C ALA A 185 -7.80 19.86 -1.15
N LYS A 186 -7.97 21.04 -0.56
CA LYS A 186 -8.07 21.24 0.88
C LYS A 186 -9.26 20.49 1.47
N ASP A 187 -10.43 20.68 0.92
CA ASP A 187 -11.66 20.05 1.40
C ASP A 187 -11.53 18.53 1.37
N TYR A 188 -11.02 17.96 0.28
CA TYR A 188 -10.81 16.52 0.19
C TYR A 188 -9.78 16.00 1.20
N MET A 189 -8.72 16.76 1.47
CA MET A 189 -7.75 16.32 2.48
C MET A 189 -8.32 16.37 3.90
N HIS A 190 -9.13 17.39 4.23
CA HIS A 190 -9.86 17.42 5.50
C HIS A 190 -10.79 16.21 5.63
N MET A 191 -11.52 15.86 4.56
CA MET A 191 -12.37 14.66 4.55
C MET A 191 -11.56 13.37 4.73
N ALA A 192 -10.37 13.28 4.10
CA ALA A 192 -9.48 12.13 4.29
C ALA A 192 -9.04 11.99 5.75
N ILE A 193 -8.57 13.08 6.36
CA ILE A 193 -8.12 13.08 7.75
C ILE A 193 -9.29 12.72 8.69
N HIS A 194 -10.46 13.29 8.44
CA HIS A 194 -11.64 13.01 9.25
C HIS A 194 -12.08 11.55 9.17
N ALA A 195 -11.94 10.92 7.99
CA ALA A 195 -12.26 9.50 7.80
C ALA A 195 -11.37 8.55 8.63
N MET A 196 -10.23 9.01 9.12
CA MET A 196 -9.33 8.26 9.99
C MET A 196 -9.63 8.42 11.48
N GLU A 197 -10.61 9.25 11.87
CA GLU A 197 -11.05 9.34 13.25
C GLU A 197 -11.71 8.03 13.67
N ILE A 198 -11.12 7.37 14.64
CA ILE A 198 -11.55 6.06 15.11
C ILE A 198 -12.71 6.22 16.09
N PRO A 199 -13.83 5.51 15.86
CA PRO A 199 -14.85 5.38 16.90
C PRO A 199 -14.27 4.72 18.17
N PRO A 200 -14.69 5.16 19.38
CA PRO A 200 -14.09 4.73 20.66
C PRO A 200 -14.20 3.23 20.97
N ALA A 201 -14.78 2.43 20.10
CA ALA A 201 -15.07 1.01 20.32
C ALA A 201 -13.96 0.05 19.87
N TYR A 202 -12.82 0.56 19.35
CA TYR A 202 -11.79 -0.32 18.80
C TYR A 202 -10.72 -0.71 19.80
N GLU A 203 -10.12 -1.89 19.56
CA GLU A 203 -8.99 -2.38 20.34
C GLU A 203 -7.88 -1.31 20.39
N GLN A 204 -7.31 -1.13 21.57
CA GLN A 204 -6.33 -0.06 21.86
C GLN A 204 -5.17 -0.04 20.87
N GLY A 205 -4.73 -1.21 20.39
CA GLY A 205 -3.62 -1.29 19.41
C GLY A 205 -3.96 -0.70 18.04
N LEU A 206 -5.22 -0.82 17.59
CA LEU A 206 -5.70 -0.16 16.37
C LEU A 206 -5.84 1.34 16.61
N ALA A 207 -6.37 1.76 17.75
CA ALA A 207 -6.47 3.16 18.13
C ALA A 207 -5.10 3.84 18.13
N ASP A 208 -4.08 3.18 18.67
CA ASP A 208 -2.70 3.71 18.71
C ASP A 208 -2.08 3.84 17.30
N ALA A 209 -2.31 2.87 16.42
CA ALA A 209 -1.84 2.93 15.03
C ALA A 209 -2.46 4.11 14.27
N PHE A 210 -3.71 4.42 14.57
CA PHE A 210 -4.41 5.53 13.95
C PHE A 210 -4.04 6.89 14.53
N ALA A 211 -3.84 6.97 15.83
CA ALA A 211 -3.29 8.16 16.44
C ALA A 211 -1.95 8.54 15.82
N ALA A 212 -1.08 7.54 15.56
CA ALA A 212 0.18 7.76 14.86
C ALA A 212 -0.01 8.29 13.42
N THR A 213 -1.05 7.85 12.71
CA THR A 213 -1.39 8.39 11.38
C THR A 213 -1.92 9.82 11.47
N HIS A 214 -2.68 10.14 12.51
CA HIS A 214 -3.18 11.48 12.76
C HIS A 214 -2.06 12.49 13.06
N GLU A 215 -1.02 12.06 13.80
CA GLU A 215 0.17 12.88 14.04
C GLU A 215 0.92 13.25 12.74
N ASN A 216 0.75 12.46 11.68
CA ASN A 216 1.32 12.73 10.37
C ASN A 216 0.42 13.60 9.46
N ALA A 217 -0.81 13.92 9.88
CA ALA A 217 -1.73 14.75 9.10
C ALA A 217 -1.13 16.09 8.66
N PRO A 218 -0.38 16.82 9.50
CA PRO A 218 0.29 18.05 9.08
C PRO A 218 1.33 17.84 7.98
N TRP A 219 1.95 16.66 7.93
CA TRP A 219 2.90 16.31 6.86
C TRP A 219 2.17 16.05 5.54
N ILE A 220 1.05 15.34 5.56
CA ILE A 220 0.21 15.08 4.38
C ILE A 220 -0.31 16.40 3.79
N LEU A 221 -0.76 17.32 4.62
CA LEU A 221 -1.21 18.65 4.18
C LEU A 221 -0.07 19.47 3.56
N ARG A 222 1.13 19.41 4.12
CA ARG A 222 2.33 20.06 3.54
C ARG A 222 2.75 19.44 2.20
N GLU A 223 2.47 18.16 1.97
CA GLU A 223 2.72 17.51 0.69
C GLU A 223 1.84 18.10 -0.42
N ILE A 224 0.57 18.37 -0.10
CA ILE A 224 -0.34 19.05 -1.03
C ILE A 224 0.07 20.51 -1.26
N ASP A 225 0.44 21.24 -0.23
CA ASP A 225 0.95 22.61 -0.37
C ASP A 225 2.17 22.68 -1.29
N ARG A 226 3.05 21.67 -1.26
CA ARG A 226 4.20 21.59 -2.16
C ARG A 226 3.82 21.25 -3.61
N ALA A 227 2.82 20.40 -3.79
CA ALA A 227 2.36 19.95 -5.11
C ALA A 227 1.49 21.01 -5.80
N THR A 228 0.88 21.92 -5.01
CA THR A 228 -0.02 22.95 -5.53
C THR A 228 0.73 24.28 -5.62
N PRO A 229 0.81 24.92 -6.80
CA PRO A 229 1.32 26.27 -6.90
C PRO A 229 0.49 27.17 -5.96
N ASN A 230 1.15 27.76 -4.99
CA ASN A 230 0.50 28.69 -4.04
C ASN A 230 0.79 30.15 -4.45
N PRO A 231 -0.02 30.76 -5.34
CA PRO A 231 0.22 32.11 -5.81
C PRO A 231 0.00 33.19 -4.74
N GLU A 232 -0.67 32.85 -3.64
CA GLU A 232 -1.10 33.82 -2.61
C GLU A 232 -0.47 33.59 -1.22
N GLY A 233 0.42 32.61 -1.08
CA GLY A 233 1.07 32.31 0.21
C GLY A 233 0.11 31.84 1.30
N LEU A 234 -1.02 31.26 0.91
CA LEU A 234 -1.99 30.68 1.86
C LEU A 234 -1.37 29.49 2.57
N HIS A 235 -1.06 29.63 3.84
CA HIS A 235 -0.66 28.54 4.71
C HIS A 235 -1.90 27.86 5.30
N TRP A 236 -1.77 26.55 5.50
CA TRP A 236 -2.74 25.81 6.27
C TRP A 236 -2.53 26.15 7.74
N ASP A 237 -3.46 26.88 8.34
CA ASP A 237 -3.56 26.97 9.80
C ASP A 237 -4.26 25.69 10.29
N ILE A 238 -3.47 24.76 10.86
CA ILE A 238 -3.96 23.58 11.59
C ILE A 238 -3.83 23.88 13.08
#